data_43689ce8c05d29e9e7a96d82bf56c661
#
_entry.id   43689ce8c05d29e9e7a96d82bf56c661
#
_cell.length_a   1.000
_cell.length_b   1.000
_cell.length_c   1.000
_cell.angle_alpha   90.00
_cell.angle_beta   90.00
_cell.angle_gamma   90.00
#
_symmetry.space_group_name_H-M   'P 1'
#
loop_
_entity.id
_entity.type
_entity.pdbx_description
1 polymer ?
#
loop_
_entity_poly.entity_id
_entity_poly.type
_entity_poly.pdbx_seq_one_letter_code
_entity_poly.pdbx_strand_id
1 'polypeptide(L)'
;GKISLALPQNLETLKYLKLLKVKNIKIAGNLKYYGQINKQDHLAKSLKNKFRNFKVWCAASTHNKEEILIGKLHKRLKKIEKKLITIIIPRHINRTNEIIDALNNLDLNCITHSSNQKLKKNTDIYLVDSYGTSSKFYNLTNVSFVGGSIINHHGGQNPLEPARLGNYVINGPNVKNFKEIYAFLNNLKMASSTSNILTMENLILKKLKTKAPNKNIKKIIKIGNEVLEKNLFYINKYLI
;
A
#
# COMPACT_ATOMS: atom_id res chain seq x y z
N GLY A 1 -1.49 -4.72 38.21
CA GLY A 1 -1.82 -4.76 36.80
C GLY A 1 -2.11 -6.17 36.33
N LYS A 2 -3.26 -6.37 35.69
CA LYS A 2 -3.76 -7.69 35.33
C LYS A 2 -3.40 -8.06 33.87
N ILE A 3 -2.12 -7.91 33.47
CA ILE A 3 -1.66 -8.34 32.13
C ILE A 3 -1.05 -9.74 32.28
N SER A 4 -1.76 -10.75 31.77
CA SER A 4 -1.32 -12.15 31.84
C SER A 4 -0.20 -12.44 30.83
N LEU A 5 -0.23 -11.80 29.64
CA LEU A 5 0.76 -11.92 28.59
C LEU A 5 0.82 -10.62 27.77
N ALA A 6 2.00 -10.15 27.42
CA ALA A 6 2.22 -9.05 26.50
C ALA A 6 3.11 -9.49 25.33
N LEU A 7 2.65 -9.22 24.11
CA LEU A 7 3.35 -9.51 22.85
C LEU A 7 3.67 -8.20 22.13
N PRO A 8 4.81 -7.54 22.45
CA PRO A 8 5.18 -6.27 21.83
C PRO A 8 5.48 -6.44 20.35
N GLN A 9 4.97 -5.51 19.54
CA GLN A 9 5.19 -5.52 18.10
C GLN A 9 6.61 -5.07 17.69
N ASN A 10 7.32 -4.33 18.57
CA ASN A 10 8.66 -3.80 18.32
C ASN A 10 9.43 -3.54 19.62
N LEU A 11 10.71 -3.17 19.51
CA LEU A 11 11.58 -2.90 20.65
C LEU A 11 11.15 -1.66 21.46
N GLU A 12 10.54 -0.69 20.82
CA GLU A 12 10.04 0.51 21.51
C GLU A 12 8.89 0.14 22.46
N THR A 13 7.90 -0.59 21.95
CA THR A 13 6.79 -1.12 22.77
C THR A 13 7.31 -2.01 23.89
N LEU A 14 8.34 -2.85 23.64
CA LEU A 14 8.98 -3.66 24.66
C LEU A 14 9.57 -2.82 25.79
N LYS A 15 10.25 -1.70 25.46
CA LYS A 15 10.81 -0.79 26.48
C LYS A 15 9.72 -0.21 27.38
N TYR A 16 8.62 0.28 26.81
CA TYR A 16 7.48 0.79 27.59
C TYR A 16 6.86 -0.27 28.50
N LEU A 17 6.65 -1.50 27.98
CA LEU A 17 6.10 -2.60 28.82
C LEU A 17 7.01 -2.96 29.98
N LYS A 18 8.34 -2.90 29.79
CA LYS A 18 9.33 -3.11 30.88
C LYS A 18 9.28 -1.96 31.91
N LEU A 19 9.16 -0.71 31.46
CA LEU A 19 9.00 0.43 32.38
C LEU A 19 7.72 0.33 33.22
N LEU A 20 6.65 -0.18 32.63
CA LEU A 20 5.38 -0.49 33.31
C LEU A 20 5.44 -1.75 34.19
N LYS A 21 6.62 -2.37 34.34
CA LYS A 21 6.86 -3.57 35.15
C LYS A 21 5.96 -4.76 34.76
N VAL A 22 5.61 -4.88 33.47
CA VAL A 22 4.88 -6.06 32.99
C VAL A 22 5.77 -7.30 33.12
N LYS A 23 5.31 -8.31 33.88
CA LYS A 23 6.13 -9.48 34.23
C LYS A 23 6.30 -10.46 33.08
N ASN A 24 5.26 -10.68 32.28
CA ASN A 24 5.24 -11.71 31.27
C ASN A 24 5.21 -11.10 29.85
N ILE A 25 6.40 -10.93 29.30
CA ILE A 25 6.58 -10.35 27.96
C ILE A 25 7.28 -11.40 27.08
N LYS A 26 6.71 -11.69 25.91
CA LYS A 26 7.29 -12.58 24.90
C LYS A 26 7.42 -11.84 23.58
N ILE A 27 8.57 -11.97 22.91
CA ILE A 27 8.83 -11.35 21.61
C ILE A 27 8.41 -12.32 20.51
N ALA A 28 7.22 -12.11 19.95
CA ALA A 28 6.66 -12.94 18.87
C ALA A 28 6.81 -12.28 17.49
N GLY A 29 7.17 -10.99 17.43
CA GLY A 29 7.23 -10.20 16.21
C GLY A 29 5.97 -9.40 15.95
N ASN A 30 6.00 -8.59 14.89
CA ASN A 30 4.92 -7.67 14.55
C ASN A 30 3.88 -8.34 13.66
N LEU A 31 2.67 -8.56 14.15
CA LEU A 31 1.56 -9.17 13.39
C LEU A 31 1.20 -8.40 12.09
N LYS A 32 1.62 -7.15 11.93
CA LYS A 32 1.46 -6.44 10.65
C LYS A 32 2.18 -7.13 9.48
N TYR A 33 3.20 -7.96 9.75
CA TYR A 33 3.87 -8.76 8.72
C TYR A 33 2.97 -9.88 8.17
N TYR A 34 1.98 -10.35 8.92
CA TYR A 34 1.01 -11.33 8.44
C TYR A 34 -0.08 -10.66 7.61
N GLY A 35 -0.58 -11.36 6.61
CA GLY A 35 -1.74 -10.96 5.83
C GLY A 35 -2.10 -12.05 4.83
N GLN A 36 -3.37 -12.37 4.77
CA GLN A 36 -3.89 -13.34 3.81
C GLN A 36 -3.85 -12.76 2.40
N ILE A 37 -3.39 -13.57 1.45
CA ILE A 37 -3.54 -13.30 0.03
C ILE A 37 -4.76 -14.09 -0.43
N ASN A 38 -5.88 -13.41 -0.62
CA ASN A 38 -7.06 -14.02 -1.21
C ASN A 38 -6.77 -14.40 -2.66
N LYS A 39 -6.61 -15.69 -2.91
CA LYS A 39 -6.31 -16.23 -4.25
C LYS A 39 -7.53 -16.24 -5.18
N GLN A 40 -8.73 -16.05 -4.66
CA GLN A 40 -9.98 -16.17 -5.43
C GLN A 40 -10.59 -14.80 -5.66
N ASP A 41 -10.57 -14.36 -6.92
CA ASP A 41 -11.39 -13.25 -7.33
C ASP A 41 -11.81 -13.37 -8.80
N HIS A 42 -13.05 -13.80 -9.05
CA HIS A 42 -13.70 -13.65 -10.36
C HIS A 42 -13.71 -12.16 -10.79
N LEU A 43 -13.81 -11.26 -9.86
CA LEU A 43 -13.62 -9.81 -10.06
C LEU A 43 -12.23 -9.46 -10.62
N ALA A 44 -11.18 -10.23 -10.28
CA ALA A 44 -9.85 -10.01 -10.82
C ALA A 44 -9.78 -10.22 -12.34
N LYS A 45 -10.55 -11.17 -12.91
CA LYS A 45 -10.63 -11.37 -14.37
C LYS A 45 -11.35 -10.21 -15.06
N SER A 46 -12.48 -9.76 -14.52
CA SER A 46 -13.25 -8.64 -15.05
C SER A 46 -12.40 -7.35 -15.05
N LEU A 47 -11.74 -7.03 -13.93
CA LEU A 47 -10.85 -5.88 -13.86
C LEU A 47 -9.64 -6.00 -14.80
N LYS A 48 -9.01 -7.17 -14.91
CA LYS A 48 -7.92 -7.40 -15.88
C LYS A 48 -8.38 -7.13 -17.30
N ASN A 49 -9.57 -7.58 -17.67
CA ASN A 49 -10.15 -7.33 -19.00
C ASN A 49 -10.44 -5.83 -19.20
N LYS A 50 -10.99 -5.16 -18.17
CA LYS A 50 -11.26 -3.71 -18.20
C LYS A 50 -9.99 -2.91 -18.46
N PHE A 51 -8.86 -3.27 -17.86
CA PHE A 51 -7.58 -2.54 -17.96
C PHE A 51 -6.61 -3.10 -19.01
N ARG A 52 -6.95 -4.16 -19.76
CA ARG A 52 -6.00 -4.88 -20.65
C ARG A 52 -5.25 -4.02 -21.66
N ASN A 53 -5.89 -2.94 -22.12
CA ASN A 53 -5.34 -2.04 -23.14
C ASN A 53 -4.59 -0.84 -22.55
N PHE A 54 -4.43 -0.78 -21.24
CA PHE A 54 -3.83 0.33 -20.52
C PHE A 54 -2.62 -0.11 -19.70
N LYS A 55 -1.71 0.81 -19.47
CA LYS A 55 -0.69 0.69 -18.44
C LYS A 55 -1.24 1.28 -17.15
N VAL A 56 -1.05 0.58 -16.05
CA VAL A 56 -1.62 1.00 -14.76
C VAL A 56 -0.57 1.00 -13.66
N TRP A 57 -0.66 1.98 -12.80
CA TRP A 57 0.01 2.02 -11.51
C TRP A 57 -0.97 2.52 -10.46
N CYS A 58 -0.65 2.33 -9.17
CA CYS A 58 -1.56 2.60 -8.09
C CYS A 58 -0.98 3.61 -7.09
N ALA A 59 -1.81 4.55 -6.65
CA ALA A 59 -1.55 5.38 -5.48
C ALA A 59 -2.62 5.02 -4.43
N ALA A 60 -2.21 4.33 -3.36
CA ALA A 60 -3.13 3.77 -2.40
C ALA A 60 -3.00 4.39 -1.02
N SER A 61 -4.11 4.38 -0.27
CA SER A 61 -4.24 4.98 1.06
C SER A 61 -3.81 6.46 1.05
N THR A 62 -4.18 7.17 -0.01
CA THR A 62 -3.85 8.59 -0.17
C THR A 62 -4.62 9.45 0.82
N HIS A 63 -4.00 10.53 1.25
CA HIS A 63 -4.55 11.53 2.14
C HIS A 63 -4.66 12.88 1.44
N ASN A 64 -5.37 13.82 2.08
CA ASN A 64 -5.56 15.17 1.56
C ASN A 64 -4.24 15.79 1.05
N LYS A 65 -4.30 16.44 -0.11
CA LYS A 65 -3.18 17.02 -0.89
C LYS A 65 -2.27 16.00 -1.59
N GLU A 66 -2.22 14.73 -1.16
CA GLU A 66 -1.45 13.71 -1.90
C GLU A 66 -2.09 13.42 -3.25
N GLU A 67 -3.44 13.42 -3.36
CA GLU A 67 -4.14 13.20 -4.61
C GLU A 67 -3.82 14.25 -5.67
N ILE A 68 -3.66 15.52 -5.26
CA ILE A 68 -3.22 16.61 -6.16
C ILE A 68 -1.80 16.37 -6.68
N LEU A 69 -0.88 15.94 -5.79
CA LEU A 69 0.48 15.58 -6.19
C LEU A 69 0.46 14.42 -7.20
N ILE A 70 -0.35 13.39 -6.93
CA ILE A 70 -0.51 12.24 -7.81
C ILE A 70 -1.11 12.65 -9.17
N GLY A 71 -2.09 13.57 -9.19
CA GLY A 71 -2.64 14.13 -10.41
C GLY A 71 -1.58 14.87 -11.26
N LYS A 72 -0.77 15.71 -10.63
CA LYS A 72 0.35 16.38 -11.30
C LYS A 72 1.37 15.38 -11.84
N LEU A 73 1.67 14.34 -11.07
CA LEU A 73 2.57 13.26 -11.49
C LEU A 73 1.98 12.47 -12.67
N HIS A 74 0.67 12.18 -12.65
CA HIS A 74 -0.02 11.55 -13.77
C HIS A 74 0.13 12.35 -15.07
N LYS A 75 -0.08 13.67 -15.04
CA LYS A 75 0.08 14.52 -16.24
C LYS A 75 1.49 14.40 -16.85
N ARG A 76 2.52 14.28 -16.02
CA ARG A 76 3.91 14.08 -16.48
C ARG A 76 4.10 12.69 -17.08
N LEU A 77 3.69 11.65 -16.37
CA LEU A 77 3.78 10.26 -16.80
C LEU A 77 3.02 10.02 -18.12
N LYS A 78 1.84 10.61 -18.30
CA LYS A 78 1.00 10.47 -19.50
C LYS A 78 1.63 11.09 -20.75
N LYS A 79 2.54 12.05 -20.61
CA LYS A 79 3.33 12.57 -21.74
C LYS A 79 4.22 11.50 -22.35
N ILE A 80 4.73 10.56 -21.51
CA ILE A 80 5.65 9.50 -21.90
C ILE A 80 4.87 8.21 -22.23
N GLU A 81 3.95 7.80 -21.36
CA GLU A 81 3.13 6.60 -21.54
C GLU A 81 1.67 7.02 -21.84
N LYS A 82 1.34 7.19 -23.11
CA LYS A 82 0.03 7.69 -23.58
C LYS A 82 -1.18 6.86 -23.13
N LYS A 83 -0.99 5.57 -22.88
CA LYS A 83 -2.05 4.66 -22.43
C LYS A 83 -2.07 4.46 -20.90
N LEU A 84 -1.47 5.39 -20.14
CA LEU A 84 -1.42 5.30 -18.69
C LEU A 84 -2.76 5.67 -18.06
N ILE A 85 -3.16 4.90 -17.05
CA ILE A 85 -4.21 5.23 -16.08
C ILE A 85 -3.59 5.13 -14.68
N THR A 86 -3.84 6.13 -13.84
CA THR A 86 -3.50 6.07 -12.43
C THR A 86 -4.71 5.60 -11.63
N ILE A 87 -4.55 4.52 -10.88
CA ILE A 87 -5.55 4.06 -9.92
C ILE A 87 -5.29 4.78 -8.60
N ILE A 88 -6.27 5.50 -8.08
CA ILE A 88 -6.20 6.14 -6.76
C ILE A 88 -7.15 5.41 -5.82
N ILE A 89 -6.64 4.96 -4.68
CA ILE A 89 -7.39 4.33 -3.59
C ILE A 89 -7.24 5.24 -2.37
N PRO A 90 -8.20 6.14 -2.11
CA PRO A 90 -8.10 7.04 -0.98
C PRO A 90 -8.23 6.30 0.35
N ARG A 91 -7.59 6.81 1.39
CA ARG A 91 -7.73 6.27 2.76
C ARG A 91 -9.17 6.42 3.26
N HIS A 92 -9.82 7.50 2.88
CA HIS A 92 -11.18 7.86 3.28
C HIS A 92 -12.06 8.09 2.06
N ILE A 93 -12.96 7.15 1.77
CA ILE A 93 -13.83 7.19 0.58
C ILE A 93 -14.90 8.28 0.65
N ASN A 94 -15.24 8.78 1.84
CA ASN A 94 -16.14 9.92 2.00
C ASN A 94 -15.61 11.22 1.35
N ARG A 95 -14.34 11.26 0.99
CA ARG A 95 -13.69 12.37 0.27
C ARG A 95 -13.78 12.24 -1.26
N THR A 96 -14.50 11.25 -1.78
CA THR A 96 -14.55 10.96 -3.23
C THR A 96 -14.87 12.20 -4.07
N ASN A 97 -15.90 12.98 -3.72
CA ASN A 97 -16.29 14.18 -4.47
C ASN A 97 -15.20 15.26 -4.40
N GLU A 98 -14.65 15.54 -3.22
CA GLU A 98 -13.54 16.47 -3.02
C GLU A 98 -12.32 16.10 -3.91
N ILE A 99 -12.01 14.82 -3.99
CA ILE A 99 -10.90 14.32 -4.80
C ILE A 99 -11.19 14.49 -6.31
N ILE A 100 -12.40 14.19 -6.75
CA ILE A 100 -12.84 14.38 -8.14
C ILE A 100 -12.71 15.84 -8.54
N ASP A 101 -13.23 16.76 -7.72
CA ASP A 101 -13.16 18.20 -8.00
C ASP A 101 -11.72 18.69 -8.09
N ALA A 102 -10.87 18.26 -7.15
CA ALA A 102 -9.45 18.60 -7.16
C ALA A 102 -8.70 18.07 -8.39
N LEU A 103 -9.08 16.90 -8.90
CA LEU A 103 -8.47 16.30 -10.10
C LEU A 103 -9.02 16.93 -11.38
N ASN A 104 -10.32 17.28 -11.42
CA ASN A 104 -10.93 18.01 -12.53
C ASN A 104 -10.31 19.40 -12.69
N ASN A 105 -10.00 20.08 -11.58
CA ASN A 105 -9.26 21.37 -11.60
C ASN A 105 -7.83 21.24 -12.15
N LEU A 106 -7.33 20.03 -12.32
CA LEU A 106 -6.10 19.73 -13.03
C LEU A 106 -6.33 19.24 -14.47
N ASP A 107 -7.53 19.40 -15.02
CA ASP A 107 -7.95 18.91 -16.35
C ASP A 107 -7.76 17.39 -16.51
N LEU A 108 -7.98 16.61 -15.45
CA LEU A 108 -7.87 15.15 -15.46
C LEU A 108 -9.26 14.51 -15.53
N ASN A 109 -9.47 13.62 -16.49
CA ASN A 109 -10.70 12.86 -16.62
C ASN A 109 -10.73 11.73 -15.60
N CYS A 110 -11.53 11.90 -14.55
CA CYS A 110 -11.69 10.95 -13.46
C CYS A 110 -12.97 10.14 -13.63
N ILE A 111 -12.88 8.81 -13.42
CA ILE A 111 -14.04 7.94 -13.26
C ILE A 111 -13.93 7.17 -11.96
N THR A 112 -15.08 6.87 -11.32
CA THR A 112 -15.12 6.12 -10.08
C THR A 112 -15.32 4.61 -10.32
N HIS A 113 -14.90 3.79 -9.37
CA HIS A 113 -15.09 2.34 -9.42
C HIS A 113 -16.58 1.98 -9.37
N SER A 114 -17.36 2.66 -8.51
CA SER A 114 -18.79 2.43 -8.33
C SER A 114 -19.63 2.80 -9.56
N SER A 115 -19.18 3.77 -10.38
CA SER A 115 -19.90 4.19 -11.59
C SER A 115 -19.97 3.11 -12.67
N ASN A 116 -19.15 2.09 -12.57
CA ASN A 116 -19.01 0.98 -13.53
C ASN A 116 -18.80 1.39 -15.00
N GLN A 117 -18.40 2.64 -15.23
CA GLN A 117 -18.16 3.18 -16.57
C GLN A 117 -17.02 2.44 -17.29
N LYS A 118 -17.12 2.37 -18.61
CA LYS A 118 -16.04 1.85 -19.47
C LYS A 118 -14.86 2.82 -19.50
N LEU A 119 -13.63 2.27 -19.46
CA LEU A 119 -12.42 3.05 -19.68
C LEU A 119 -12.35 3.56 -21.13
N LYS A 120 -12.08 4.84 -21.30
CA LYS A 120 -11.87 5.49 -22.59
C LYS A 120 -10.39 5.88 -22.76
N LYS A 121 -9.97 6.21 -23.98
CA LYS A 121 -8.58 6.65 -24.25
C LYS A 121 -8.19 7.92 -23.46
N ASN A 122 -9.16 8.78 -23.17
CA ASN A 122 -8.99 10.00 -22.40
C ASN A 122 -9.22 9.83 -20.90
N THR A 123 -9.48 8.62 -20.40
CA THR A 123 -9.52 8.38 -18.96
C THR A 123 -8.11 8.50 -18.38
N ASP A 124 -7.97 9.33 -17.35
CA ASP A 124 -6.70 9.60 -16.67
C ASP A 124 -6.64 8.90 -15.33
N ILE A 125 -7.66 9.09 -14.52
CA ILE A 125 -7.73 8.58 -13.15
C ILE A 125 -8.88 7.60 -13.00
N TYR A 126 -8.59 6.50 -12.33
CA TYR A 126 -9.59 5.54 -11.86
C TYR A 126 -9.62 5.61 -10.33
N LEU A 127 -10.65 6.25 -9.79
CA LEU A 127 -10.81 6.46 -8.36
C LEU A 127 -11.59 5.30 -7.73
N VAL A 128 -11.01 4.65 -6.73
CA VAL A 128 -11.62 3.53 -6.03
C VAL A 128 -12.35 4.04 -4.81
N ASP A 129 -13.66 4.10 -4.91
CA ASP A 129 -14.60 4.63 -3.92
C ASP A 129 -15.29 3.51 -3.11
N SER A 130 -14.59 2.38 -2.88
CA SER A 130 -15.09 1.24 -2.12
C SER A 130 -14.04 0.68 -1.17
N TYR A 131 -14.46 0.23 0.02
CA TYR A 131 -13.58 -0.42 0.98
C TYR A 131 -13.33 -1.90 0.62
N GLY A 132 -12.20 -2.45 1.12
CA GLY A 132 -11.88 -3.88 1.04
C GLY A 132 -11.48 -4.40 -0.35
N THR A 133 -11.26 -3.52 -1.31
CA THR A 133 -10.97 -3.89 -2.71
C THR A 133 -9.52 -3.66 -3.14
N SER A 134 -8.67 -3.11 -2.28
CA SER A 134 -7.29 -2.70 -2.61
C SER A 134 -6.45 -3.82 -3.21
N SER A 135 -6.54 -5.04 -2.68
CA SER A 135 -5.80 -6.20 -3.18
C SER A 135 -6.06 -6.49 -4.66
N LYS A 136 -7.30 -6.26 -5.13
CA LYS A 136 -7.69 -6.47 -6.53
C LYS A 136 -6.92 -5.54 -7.45
N PHE A 137 -6.76 -4.28 -7.04
CA PHE A 137 -6.04 -3.26 -7.80
C PHE A 137 -4.53 -3.44 -7.74
N TYR A 138 -3.97 -3.85 -6.60
CA TYR A 138 -2.56 -4.21 -6.51
C TYR A 138 -2.18 -5.38 -7.41
N ASN A 139 -3.10 -6.32 -7.67
CA ASN A 139 -2.89 -7.42 -8.61
C ASN A 139 -2.80 -6.97 -10.08
N LEU A 140 -3.29 -5.77 -10.41
CA LEU A 140 -3.22 -5.18 -11.75
C LEU A 140 -1.92 -4.40 -11.97
N THR A 141 -1.20 -4.06 -10.92
CA THR A 141 -0.08 -3.11 -10.95
C THR A 141 1.23 -3.77 -10.58
N ASN A 142 2.34 -3.16 -10.97
CA ASN A 142 3.69 -3.58 -10.62
C ASN A 142 4.38 -2.56 -9.70
N VAL A 143 3.81 -1.37 -9.58
CA VAL A 143 4.33 -0.29 -8.74
C VAL A 143 3.17 0.43 -8.07
N SER A 144 3.35 0.72 -6.78
CA SER A 144 2.35 1.42 -5.98
C SER A 144 3.00 2.48 -5.10
N PHE A 145 2.41 3.66 -5.07
CA PHE A 145 2.67 4.65 -4.03
C PHE A 145 1.78 4.35 -2.83
N VAL A 146 2.35 4.38 -1.62
CA VAL A 146 1.59 4.20 -0.36
C VAL A 146 1.54 5.53 0.38
N GLY A 147 0.35 6.08 0.47
CA GLY A 147 0.06 7.40 0.99
C GLY A 147 0.16 7.55 2.52
N GLY A 148 -0.24 8.72 3.02
CA GLY A 148 -0.02 9.15 4.39
C GLY A 148 1.46 9.30 4.73
N SER A 149 2.30 9.41 3.70
CA SER A 149 3.75 9.32 3.82
C SER A 149 4.49 10.58 3.33
N ILE A 150 3.85 11.44 2.54
CA ILE A 150 4.46 12.71 2.09
C ILE A 150 4.12 13.83 3.05
N ILE A 151 2.86 13.94 3.47
CA ILE A 151 2.38 15.01 4.35
C ILE A 151 2.60 14.58 5.80
N ASN A 152 3.13 15.48 6.61
CA ASN A 152 3.37 15.25 8.02
C ASN A 152 2.07 14.90 8.76
N HIS A 153 2.20 14.13 9.85
CA HIS A 153 1.20 13.74 10.84
C HIS A 153 0.52 12.37 10.65
N HIS A 154 0.55 11.75 9.47
CA HIS A 154 -0.10 10.44 9.30
C HIS A 154 0.81 9.25 9.63
N GLY A 155 2.14 9.40 9.53
CA GLY A 155 3.12 8.37 9.89
C GLY A 155 3.16 7.16 8.93
N GLY A 156 2.64 7.32 7.72
CA GLY A 156 2.60 6.30 6.67
C GLY A 156 1.50 5.24 6.85
N GLN A 157 1.28 4.46 5.81
CA GLN A 157 0.35 3.33 5.76
C GLN A 157 1.12 2.02 5.50
N ASN A 158 0.45 0.87 5.69
CA ASN A 158 1.09 -0.44 5.60
C ASN A 158 1.50 -0.79 4.16
N PRO A 159 2.81 -0.96 3.87
CA PRO A 159 3.30 -1.28 2.52
C PRO A 159 3.32 -2.78 2.21
N LEU A 160 3.01 -3.65 3.18
CA LEU A 160 3.17 -5.09 3.00
C LEU A 160 2.12 -5.70 2.08
N GLU A 161 0.91 -5.14 2.02
CA GLU A 161 -0.12 -5.65 1.12
C GLU A 161 0.30 -5.53 -0.35
N PRO A 162 0.62 -4.34 -0.88
CA PRO A 162 1.12 -4.23 -2.25
C PRO A 162 2.42 -5.00 -2.48
N ALA A 163 3.34 -5.03 -1.50
CA ALA A 163 4.61 -5.75 -1.65
C ALA A 163 4.42 -7.27 -1.79
N ARG A 164 3.50 -7.88 -1.02
CA ARG A 164 3.14 -9.31 -1.14
C ARG A 164 2.51 -9.64 -2.49
N LEU A 165 1.84 -8.68 -3.11
CA LEU A 165 1.22 -8.82 -4.44
C LEU A 165 2.18 -8.47 -5.59
N GLY A 166 3.47 -8.26 -5.26
CA GLY A 166 4.55 -8.08 -6.22
C GLY A 166 4.74 -6.65 -6.70
N ASN A 167 4.14 -5.67 -6.03
CA ASN A 167 4.37 -4.28 -6.36
C ASN A 167 5.70 -3.78 -5.77
N TYR A 168 6.40 -2.96 -6.54
CA TYR A 168 7.42 -2.09 -6.01
C TYR A 168 6.75 -0.93 -5.28
N VAL A 169 7.16 -0.66 -4.04
CA VAL A 169 6.51 0.35 -3.19
C VAL A 169 7.28 1.66 -3.24
N ILE A 170 6.57 2.75 -3.49
CA ILE A 170 7.08 4.12 -3.35
C ILE A 170 6.36 4.76 -2.16
N ASN A 171 7.09 5.47 -1.33
CA ASN A 171 6.56 6.20 -0.18
C ASN A 171 7.25 7.54 0.00
N GLY A 172 6.62 8.45 0.71
CA GLY A 172 7.24 9.66 1.23
C GLY A 172 8.13 9.38 2.46
N PRO A 173 8.80 10.40 3.01
CA PRO A 173 9.73 10.24 4.14
C PRO A 173 9.01 9.96 5.48
N ASN A 174 7.71 10.27 5.59
CA ASN A 174 6.97 10.23 6.85
C ASN A 174 6.33 8.86 7.08
N VAL A 175 7.10 7.88 7.54
CA VAL A 175 6.67 6.48 7.72
C VAL A 175 6.86 5.97 9.14
N LYS A 176 6.75 6.84 10.13
CA LYS A 176 7.02 6.55 11.55
C LYS A 176 6.35 5.27 12.05
N ASN A 177 5.08 5.06 11.69
CA ASN A 177 4.28 3.91 12.13
C ASN A 177 4.72 2.57 11.53
N PHE A 178 5.54 2.60 10.45
CA PHE A 178 5.96 1.43 9.68
C PHE A 178 7.46 1.45 9.37
N LYS A 179 8.25 2.21 10.12
CA LYS A 179 9.69 2.44 9.88
C LYS A 179 10.46 1.13 9.66
N GLU A 180 10.28 0.15 10.54
CA GLU A 180 10.95 -1.16 10.46
C GLU A 180 10.55 -1.93 9.21
N ILE A 181 9.26 -1.87 8.83
CA ILE A 181 8.71 -2.55 7.66
C ILE A 181 9.27 -1.93 6.38
N TYR A 182 9.31 -0.61 6.28
CA TYR A 182 9.91 0.06 5.12
C TYR A 182 11.41 -0.20 5.03
N ALA A 183 12.15 -0.19 6.16
CA ALA A 183 13.56 -0.58 6.17
C ALA A 183 13.78 -2.02 5.66
N PHE A 184 12.93 -2.95 6.08
CA PHE A 184 12.96 -4.33 5.58
C PHE A 184 12.70 -4.40 4.07
N LEU A 185 11.68 -3.71 3.55
CA LEU A 185 11.39 -3.67 2.11
C LEU A 185 12.50 -2.99 1.30
N ASN A 186 13.14 -1.95 1.84
CA ASN A 186 14.29 -1.30 1.22
C ASN A 186 15.47 -2.27 1.10
N ASN A 187 15.77 -3.05 2.14
CA ASN A 187 16.82 -4.08 2.11
C ASN A 187 16.54 -5.16 1.06
N LEU A 188 15.27 -5.46 0.80
CA LEU A 188 14.84 -6.34 -0.29
C LEU A 188 14.85 -5.66 -1.68
N LYS A 189 15.20 -4.37 -1.76
CA LYS A 189 15.10 -3.56 -2.99
C LYS A 189 13.68 -3.55 -3.57
N MET A 190 12.66 -3.60 -2.70
CA MET A 190 11.25 -3.60 -3.04
C MET A 190 10.55 -2.28 -2.67
N ALA A 191 11.23 -1.34 -2.04
CA ALA A 191 10.70 -0.03 -1.74
C ALA A 191 11.72 1.08 -1.98
N SER A 192 11.24 2.31 -2.13
CA SER A 192 12.04 3.55 -2.12
C SER A 192 11.24 4.69 -1.52
N SER A 193 11.93 5.51 -0.73
CA SER A 193 11.35 6.71 -0.12
C SER A 193 11.76 7.96 -0.89
N THR A 194 10.79 8.76 -1.28
CA THR A 194 11.02 10.06 -1.94
C THR A 194 9.76 10.93 -1.89
N SER A 195 9.95 12.25 -1.78
CA SER A 195 8.92 13.26 -2.01
C SER A 195 9.16 14.06 -3.30
N ASN A 196 10.27 13.79 -3.98
CA ASN A 196 10.61 14.46 -5.23
C ASN A 196 9.81 13.86 -6.39
N ILE A 197 9.04 14.70 -7.09
CA ILE A 197 8.15 14.27 -8.19
C ILE A 197 8.93 13.67 -9.38
N LEU A 198 10.12 14.16 -9.70
CA LEU A 198 10.95 13.64 -10.78
C LEU A 198 11.49 12.25 -10.44
N THR A 199 11.90 12.07 -9.18
CA THR A 199 12.35 10.75 -8.70
C THR A 199 11.18 9.75 -8.72
N MET A 200 9.97 10.16 -8.31
CA MET A 200 8.76 9.31 -8.40
C MET A 200 8.47 8.92 -9.84
N GLU A 201 8.49 9.88 -10.77
CA GLU A 201 8.27 9.65 -12.20
C GLU A 201 9.22 8.57 -12.74
N ASN A 202 10.52 8.74 -12.50
CA ASN A 202 11.54 7.80 -12.95
C ASN A 202 11.35 6.40 -12.36
N LEU A 203 11.04 6.30 -11.05
CA LEU A 203 10.77 5.03 -10.39
C LEU A 203 9.55 4.33 -10.97
N ILE A 204 8.45 5.07 -11.19
CA ILE A 204 7.22 4.51 -11.76
C ILE A 204 7.51 3.99 -13.16
N LEU A 205 8.08 4.80 -14.05
CA LEU A 205 8.39 4.39 -15.43
C LEU A 205 9.29 3.15 -15.47
N LYS A 206 10.32 3.11 -14.64
CA LYS A 206 11.24 1.96 -14.53
C LYS A 206 10.53 0.70 -14.05
N LYS A 207 9.57 0.82 -13.13
CA LYS A 207 8.90 -0.33 -12.48
C LYS A 207 7.57 -0.71 -13.12
N LEU A 208 7.00 0.13 -13.96
CA LEU A 208 5.68 -0.05 -14.57
C LEU A 208 5.50 -1.40 -15.27
N LYS A 209 6.57 -1.93 -15.86
CA LYS A 209 6.55 -3.18 -16.64
C LYS A 209 7.16 -4.39 -15.91
N THR A 210 7.65 -4.20 -14.69
CA THR A 210 8.45 -5.23 -13.99
C THR A 210 7.89 -5.54 -12.62
N LYS A 211 7.44 -6.77 -12.42
CA LYS A 211 7.06 -7.27 -11.08
C LYS A 211 8.28 -7.47 -10.19
N ALA A 212 8.05 -7.40 -8.89
CA ALA A 212 9.05 -7.76 -7.91
C ALA A 212 9.46 -9.25 -8.04
N PRO A 213 10.73 -9.60 -7.73
CA PRO A 213 11.21 -10.98 -7.78
C PRO A 213 10.41 -11.91 -6.84
N ASN A 214 9.98 -13.06 -7.34
CA ASN A 214 9.19 -14.05 -6.57
C ASN A 214 9.88 -14.46 -5.26
N LYS A 215 11.22 -14.55 -5.24
CA LYS A 215 12.00 -14.87 -4.02
C LYS A 215 11.75 -13.86 -2.89
N ASN A 216 11.63 -12.58 -3.22
CA ASN A 216 11.40 -11.53 -2.24
C ASN A 216 9.95 -11.57 -1.73
N ILE A 217 8.98 -11.83 -2.61
CA ILE A 217 7.57 -12.02 -2.23
C ILE A 217 7.45 -13.21 -1.26
N LYS A 218 8.04 -14.36 -1.61
CA LYS A 218 8.06 -15.55 -0.75
C LYS A 218 8.68 -15.26 0.62
N LYS A 219 9.76 -14.45 0.67
CA LYS A 219 10.40 -14.06 1.94
C LYS A 219 9.47 -13.22 2.83
N ILE A 220 8.71 -12.27 2.25
CA ILE A 220 7.74 -11.47 3.00
C ILE A 220 6.64 -12.38 3.58
N ILE A 221 6.10 -13.29 2.77
CA ILE A 221 5.04 -14.23 3.18
C ILE A 221 5.55 -15.15 4.29
N LYS A 222 6.75 -15.71 4.13
CA LYS A 222 7.37 -16.59 5.13
C LYS A 222 7.51 -15.92 6.48
N ILE A 223 8.06 -14.71 6.54
CA ILE A 223 8.20 -13.94 7.79
C ILE A 223 6.82 -13.68 8.41
N GLY A 224 5.80 -13.34 7.61
CA GLY A 224 4.45 -13.13 8.10
C GLY A 224 3.87 -14.38 8.79
N ASN A 225 4.02 -15.55 8.18
CA ASN A 225 3.57 -16.83 8.74
C ASN A 225 4.32 -17.18 10.02
N GLU A 226 5.65 -17.05 10.03
CA GLU A 226 6.47 -17.30 11.23
C GLU A 226 6.07 -16.40 12.42
N VAL A 227 5.75 -15.13 12.14
CA VAL A 227 5.26 -14.21 13.16
C VAL A 227 3.89 -14.63 13.68
N LEU A 228 2.98 -15.05 12.81
CA LEU A 228 1.65 -15.53 13.20
C LEU A 228 1.79 -16.78 14.09
N GLU A 229 2.55 -17.78 13.65
CA GLU A 229 2.75 -19.04 14.38
C GLU A 229 3.32 -18.78 15.78
N LYS A 230 4.33 -17.91 15.91
CA LYS A 230 4.88 -17.54 17.22
C LYS A 230 3.86 -16.85 18.13
N ASN A 231 3.05 -15.95 17.57
CA ASN A 231 2.01 -15.30 18.35
C ASN A 231 0.97 -16.30 18.83
N LEU A 232 0.48 -17.19 17.95
CA LEU A 232 -0.48 -18.23 18.30
C LEU A 232 0.09 -19.21 19.33
N PHE A 233 1.36 -19.62 19.20
CA PHE A 233 2.03 -20.49 20.19
C PHE A 233 1.99 -19.88 21.58
N TYR A 234 2.33 -18.60 21.74
CA TYR A 234 2.31 -17.97 23.05
C TYR A 234 0.88 -17.77 23.58
N ILE A 235 -0.08 -17.40 22.73
CA ILE A 235 -1.48 -17.21 23.11
C ILE A 235 -2.07 -18.55 23.59
N ASN A 236 -1.93 -19.63 22.81
CA ASN A 236 -2.48 -20.93 23.13
C ASN A 236 -1.95 -21.49 24.47
N LYS A 237 -0.68 -21.20 24.79
CA LYS A 237 -0.10 -21.60 26.10
C LYS A 237 -0.77 -20.93 27.29
N TYR A 238 -1.58 -19.89 27.11
CA TYR A 238 -2.30 -19.15 28.14
C TYR A 238 -3.81 -19.36 28.11
N LEU A 239 -4.33 -20.06 27.11
CA LEU A 239 -5.75 -20.39 26.98
C LEU A 239 -6.06 -21.79 27.55
N ILE A 240 -5.03 -22.59 27.85
CA ILE A 240 -5.06 -23.88 28.52
C ILE A 240 -4.70 -23.68 29.99
#